data_51d09bab2e693e48cd3f3c0722e703d7
#
_entry.id   51d09bab2e693e48cd3f3c0722e703d7
#
_cell.length_a   1.000
_cell.length_b   1.000
_cell.length_c   1.000
_cell.angle_alpha   90.00
_cell.angle_beta   90.00
_cell.angle_gamma   90.00
#
_symmetry.space_group_name_H-M   'P 1'
#
loop_
_entity.id
_entity.type
_entity.pdbx_description
1 polymer ?
#
loop_
_entity_poly.entity_id
_entity_poly.type
_entity_poly.pdbx_seq_one_letter_code
_entity_poly.pdbx_strand_id
1 'polypeptide(L)'
;MVYHVQFPGLGLDLTVNRVALAIGGFNIYWYGVIIAAGMLLAMLYAFRNAVDYGIDSDRLVDVVAIGTVMAIVCARIYYVAMAPFAYQSLWDMIDIRKGGIAIYGAVIGAFVFGALAAKWRKVPLLPLFDLVSLGFLIGQGIGRWGNFVNQEAFGTNTTLPWGMYSEGTEAYLKSVQVTLPAGVTVDPAAPVHPTFLYESIWCLVGFAVLASFYKKRRFNGQIFLGYIIWYGLGRAWIEGLRTDSLLIGNTGLRASQLVAIGSVIVAAALMVIGLRNAKGKPLMVPLAVKDLKKQAEAGDRFTPDTLPVGAPHAEFVKATDAMNARLDALDLSEVEIEEIETPKE
;
A
#
# COMPACT_ATOMS: atom_id res chain seq x y z
N MET A 1 9.29 26.82 -5.21
CA MET A 1 10.61 26.32 -5.61
C MET A 1 10.40 25.55 -6.89
N VAL A 2 11.13 25.91 -7.92
CA VAL A 2 11.06 25.33 -9.27
C VAL A 2 12.39 24.64 -9.52
N TYR A 3 12.36 23.45 -10.10
CA TYR A 3 13.55 22.69 -10.49
C TYR A 3 13.58 22.49 -11.99
N HIS A 4 14.76 22.55 -12.61
CA HIS A 4 15.00 22.08 -13.96
C HIS A 4 15.50 20.63 -13.87
N VAL A 5 14.69 19.71 -14.36
CA VAL A 5 14.98 18.28 -14.31
C VAL A 5 15.32 17.79 -15.70
N GLN A 6 16.53 17.34 -15.87
CA GLN A 6 17.08 16.92 -17.15
C GLN A 6 17.28 15.41 -17.20
N PHE A 7 17.01 14.83 -18.35
CA PHE A 7 17.40 13.47 -18.71
C PHE A 7 18.32 13.54 -19.93
N PRO A 8 19.61 13.82 -19.72
CA PRO A 8 20.53 14.19 -20.80
C PRO A 8 20.60 13.15 -21.91
N GLY A 9 20.57 11.86 -21.59
CA GLY A 9 20.62 10.79 -22.58
C GLY A 9 19.34 10.63 -23.41
N LEU A 10 18.21 11.24 -22.98
CA LEU A 10 16.94 11.26 -23.71
C LEU A 10 16.67 12.62 -24.36
N GLY A 11 17.51 13.62 -24.12
CA GLY A 11 17.30 14.98 -24.60
C GLY A 11 16.06 15.67 -24.02
N LEU A 12 15.61 15.25 -22.81
CA LEU A 12 14.44 15.81 -22.14
C LEU A 12 14.88 16.82 -21.08
N ASP A 13 14.21 17.98 -21.08
CA ASP A 13 14.35 19.04 -20.06
C ASP A 13 12.96 19.44 -19.59
N LEU A 14 12.70 19.27 -18.28
CA LEU A 14 11.39 19.47 -17.67
C LEU A 14 11.50 20.53 -16.57
N THR A 15 10.59 21.49 -16.57
CA THR A 15 10.45 22.43 -15.45
C THR A 15 9.41 21.93 -14.47
N VAL A 16 9.85 21.61 -13.26
CA VAL A 16 9.00 21.03 -12.21
C VAL A 16 8.80 22.05 -11.09
N ASN A 17 7.56 22.51 -10.91
CA ASN A 17 7.19 23.35 -9.78
C ASN A 17 6.61 22.48 -8.66
N ARG A 18 7.11 22.63 -7.43
CA ARG A 18 6.58 21.90 -6.26
C ARG A 18 5.17 22.36 -5.86
N VAL A 19 4.81 23.61 -6.14
CA VAL A 19 3.51 24.19 -5.81
C VAL A 19 2.54 23.91 -6.94
N ALA A 20 1.47 23.18 -6.63
CA ALA A 20 0.37 22.90 -7.56
C ALA A 20 -0.57 24.09 -7.67
N LEU A 21 -0.90 24.71 -6.55
CA LEU A 21 -1.83 25.83 -6.49
C LEU A 21 -1.48 26.74 -5.31
N ALA A 22 -1.52 28.05 -5.52
CA ALA A 22 -1.33 29.06 -4.50
C ALA A 22 -2.60 29.93 -4.42
N ILE A 23 -3.26 29.94 -3.24
CA ILE A 23 -4.49 30.71 -3.01
C ILE A 23 -4.34 31.51 -1.73
N GLY A 24 -4.41 32.83 -1.80
CA GLY A 24 -4.45 33.69 -0.60
C GLY A 24 -3.26 33.49 0.36
N GLY A 25 -2.06 33.19 -0.16
CA GLY A 25 -0.86 32.92 0.65
C GLY A 25 -0.74 31.47 1.15
N PHE A 26 -1.72 30.61 0.86
CA PHE A 26 -1.67 29.18 1.16
C PHE A 26 -1.21 28.40 -0.07
N ASN A 27 -0.17 27.58 0.09
CA ASN A 27 0.38 26.76 -1.00
C ASN A 27 -0.07 25.32 -0.87
N ILE A 28 -0.69 24.79 -1.92
CA ILE A 28 -0.97 23.36 -2.11
C ILE A 28 0.18 22.78 -2.92
N TYR A 29 0.82 21.75 -2.39
CA TYR A 29 1.97 21.11 -3.02
C TYR A 29 1.55 19.89 -3.83
N TRP A 30 2.17 19.68 -5.00
CA TRP A 30 1.94 18.50 -5.83
C TRP A 30 2.14 17.18 -5.10
N TYR A 31 3.09 17.13 -4.16
CA TYR A 31 3.29 15.94 -3.33
C TYR A 31 2.00 15.51 -2.63
N GLY A 32 1.31 16.43 -1.98
CA GLY A 32 0.03 16.15 -1.32
C GLY A 32 -1.07 15.74 -2.29
N VAL A 33 -1.15 16.41 -3.45
CA VAL A 33 -2.13 16.08 -4.51
C VAL A 33 -1.90 14.66 -5.05
N ILE A 34 -0.66 14.29 -5.33
CA ILE A 34 -0.29 12.97 -5.86
C ILE A 34 -0.60 11.87 -4.83
N ILE A 35 -0.25 12.09 -3.56
CA ILE A 35 -0.57 11.12 -2.48
C ILE A 35 -2.09 10.97 -2.32
N ALA A 36 -2.84 12.06 -2.32
CA ALA A 36 -4.30 12.02 -2.24
C ALA A 36 -4.92 11.30 -3.45
N ALA A 37 -4.43 11.56 -4.66
CA ALA A 37 -4.89 10.87 -5.86
C ALA A 37 -4.58 9.36 -5.81
N GLY A 38 -3.37 8.98 -5.37
CA GLY A 38 -2.99 7.58 -5.19
C GLY A 38 -3.87 6.87 -4.16
N MET A 39 -4.17 7.54 -3.04
CA MET A 39 -5.07 7.01 -2.01
C MET A 39 -6.50 6.85 -2.55
N LEU A 40 -7.05 7.85 -3.24
CA LEU A 40 -8.39 7.77 -3.81
C LEU A 40 -8.52 6.65 -4.84
N LEU A 41 -7.52 6.45 -5.70
CA LEU A 41 -7.51 5.35 -6.67
C LEU A 41 -7.39 3.98 -5.98
N ALA A 42 -6.59 3.87 -4.93
CA ALA A 42 -6.49 2.66 -4.11
C ALA A 42 -7.82 2.34 -3.42
N MET A 43 -8.49 3.35 -2.85
CA MET A 43 -9.82 3.22 -2.24
C MET A 43 -10.87 2.82 -3.26
N LEU A 44 -10.90 3.48 -4.42
CA LEU A 44 -11.83 3.15 -5.51
C LEU A 44 -11.67 1.69 -5.96
N TYR A 45 -10.43 1.22 -6.08
CA TYR A 45 -10.15 -0.18 -6.37
C TYR A 45 -10.67 -1.10 -5.26
N ALA A 46 -10.37 -0.77 -3.99
CA ALA A 46 -10.79 -1.58 -2.84
C ALA A 46 -12.31 -1.68 -2.74
N PHE A 47 -13.04 -0.57 -2.84
CA PHE A 47 -14.50 -0.58 -2.76
C PHE A 47 -15.18 -1.33 -3.91
N ARG A 48 -14.64 -1.20 -5.13
CA ARG A 48 -15.17 -1.94 -6.29
C ARG A 48 -14.99 -3.45 -6.19
N ASN A 49 -13.93 -3.89 -5.53
CA ASN A 49 -13.57 -5.31 -5.46
C ASN A 49 -13.84 -5.94 -4.09
N ALA A 50 -14.37 -5.20 -3.11
CA ALA A 50 -14.61 -5.69 -1.75
C ALA A 50 -15.44 -6.98 -1.71
N VAL A 51 -16.49 -7.05 -2.52
CA VAL A 51 -17.40 -8.19 -2.62
C VAL A 51 -16.67 -9.46 -3.07
N ASP A 52 -15.71 -9.37 -3.99
CA ASP A 52 -14.88 -10.52 -4.45
C ASP A 52 -14.03 -11.13 -3.33
N TYR A 53 -13.90 -10.42 -2.22
CA TYR A 53 -13.18 -10.85 -1.01
C TYR A 53 -14.13 -11.18 0.15
N GLY A 54 -15.45 -11.14 -0.09
CA GLY A 54 -16.47 -11.35 0.95
C GLY A 54 -16.51 -10.24 2.00
N ILE A 55 -16.19 -9.02 1.58
CA ILE A 55 -16.16 -7.84 2.45
C ILE A 55 -17.30 -6.92 2.07
N ASP A 56 -18.11 -6.56 3.06
CA ASP A 56 -19.13 -5.55 2.92
C ASP A 56 -18.49 -4.17 2.75
N SER A 57 -18.93 -3.43 1.72
CA SER A 57 -18.34 -2.12 1.38
C SER A 57 -18.56 -1.08 2.47
N ASP A 58 -19.71 -1.08 3.16
CA ASP A 58 -20.00 -0.13 4.24
C ASP A 58 -19.09 -0.36 5.44
N ARG A 59 -18.87 -1.63 5.80
CA ARG A 59 -17.93 -1.99 6.86
C ARG A 59 -16.49 -1.67 6.48
N LEU A 60 -16.15 -1.81 5.20
CA LEU A 60 -14.81 -1.44 4.69
C LEU A 60 -14.57 0.07 4.82
N VAL A 61 -15.60 0.92 4.59
CA VAL A 61 -15.50 2.37 4.79
C VAL A 61 -15.05 2.69 6.21
N ASP A 62 -15.70 2.10 7.21
CA ASP A 62 -15.35 2.34 8.62
C ASP A 62 -13.92 1.90 8.94
N VAL A 63 -13.52 0.72 8.45
CA VAL A 63 -12.15 0.20 8.66
C VAL A 63 -11.12 1.13 8.04
N VAL A 64 -11.34 1.59 6.81
CA VAL A 64 -10.43 2.52 6.11
C VAL A 64 -10.42 3.88 6.79
N ALA A 65 -11.57 4.42 7.19
CA ALA A 65 -11.66 5.71 7.85
C ALA A 65 -10.90 5.69 9.20
N ILE A 66 -11.18 4.70 10.06
CA ILE A 66 -10.51 4.55 11.35
C ILE A 66 -9.01 4.32 11.14
N GLY A 67 -8.63 3.43 10.23
CA GLY A 67 -7.23 3.15 9.93
C GLY A 67 -6.48 4.41 9.46
N THR A 68 -7.10 5.23 8.60
CA THR A 68 -6.50 6.47 8.08
C THR A 68 -6.33 7.53 9.17
N VAL A 69 -7.38 7.77 9.96
CA VAL A 69 -7.31 8.76 11.06
C VAL A 69 -6.25 8.34 12.07
N MET A 70 -6.24 7.07 12.47
CA MET A 70 -5.28 6.56 13.44
C MET A 70 -3.86 6.49 12.88
N ALA A 71 -3.69 6.29 11.58
CA ALA A 71 -2.38 6.42 10.93
C ALA A 71 -1.79 7.83 11.13
N ILE A 72 -2.59 8.88 10.92
CA ILE A 72 -2.14 10.26 11.10
C ILE A 72 -1.81 10.55 12.57
N VAL A 73 -2.67 10.13 13.49
CA VAL A 73 -2.47 10.30 14.92
C VAL A 73 -1.19 9.60 15.40
N CYS A 74 -1.03 8.32 15.03
CA CYS A 74 0.15 7.54 15.41
C CYS A 74 1.43 8.04 14.74
N ALA A 75 1.35 8.56 13.49
CA ALA A 75 2.47 9.19 12.82
C ALA A 75 2.99 10.40 13.61
N ARG A 76 2.07 11.21 14.15
CA ARG A 76 2.42 12.36 14.99
C ARG A 76 2.98 11.94 16.34
N ILE A 77 2.32 11.01 17.03
CA ILE A 77 2.78 10.48 18.32
C ILE A 77 4.21 9.92 18.18
N TYR A 78 4.46 9.10 17.16
CA TYR A 78 5.78 8.52 16.92
C TYR A 78 6.84 9.60 16.67
N TYR A 79 6.51 10.61 15.85
CA TYR A 79 7.42 11.71 15.56
C TYR A 79 7.77 12.49 16.83
N VAL A 80 6.76 12.83 17.64
CA VAL A 80 6.95 13.56 18.92
C VAL A 80 7.78 12.75 19.90
N ALA A 81 7.53 11.44 20.01
CA ALA A 81 8.27 10.56 20.91
C ALA A 81 9.74 10.39 20.52
N MET A 82 10.06 10.45 19.20
CA MET A 82 11.41 10.30 18.69
C MET A 82 12.12 11.62 18.39
N ALA A 83 11.50 12.77 18.70
CA ALA A 83 12.08 14.06 18.43
C ALA A 83 13.35 14.29 19.30
N PRO A 84 14.48 14.72 18.71
CA PRO A 84 15.72 14.97 19.43
C PRO A 84 15.73 16.31 20.19
N PHE A 85 14.59 17.03 20.21
CA PHE A 85 14.42 18.35 20.82
C PHE A 85 13.18 18.37 21.72
N ALA A 86 13.18 19.29 22.70
CA ALA A 86 12.02 19.48 23.58
C ALA A 86 10.98 20.39 22.91
N TYR A 87 9.70 20.03 23.04
CA TYR A 87 8.58 20.87 22.64
C TYR A 87 8.31 21.94 23.69
N GLN A 88 7.97 23.15 23.25
CA GLN A 88 7.72 24.27 24.14
C GLN A 88 6.30 24.28 24.69
N SER A 89 5.35 23.65 24.00
CA SER A 89 3.95 23.56 24.42
C SER A 89 3.28 22.27 23.94
N LEU A 90 2.18 21.88 24.59
CA LEU A 90 1.33 20.79 24.15
C LEU A 90 0.73 21.06 22.75
N TRP A 91 0.49 22.34 22.43
CA TRP A 91 0.00 22.73 21.12
C TRP A 91 1.01 22.41 20.02
N ASP A 92 2.29 22.68 20.24
CA ASP A 92 3.35 22.34 19.28
C ASP A 92 3.49 20.82 19.08
N MET A 93 3.13 20.01 20.08
CA MET A 93 3.09 18.55 19.94
C MET A 93 1.95 18.06 19.06
N ILE A 94 0.85 18.80 18.94
CA ILE A 94 -0.34 18.41 18.16
C ILE A 94 -0.32 19.05 16.77
N ASP A 95 0.29 20.23 16.60
CA ASP A 95 0.29 20.98 15.34
C ASP A 95 1.07 20.27 14.24
N ILE A 96 0.35 19.63 13.30
CA ILE A 96 0.92 18.96 12.13
C ILE A 96 1.13 19.88 10.93
N ARG A 97 0.68 21.14 11.00
CA ARG A 97 0.75 22.08 9.86
C ARG A 97 2.19 22.46 9.51
N LYS A 98 3.08 22.42 10.49
CA LYS A 98 4.52 22.65 10.33
C LYS A 98 5.29 21.39 9.91
N GLY A 99 4.58 20.32 9.56
CA GLY A 99 5.17 19.00 9.31
C GLY A 99 5.38 18.19 10.59
N GLY A 100 6.30 17.22 10.57
CA GLY A 100 6.60 16.39 11.74
C GLY A 100 5.63 15.22 11.91
N ILE A 101 5.53 14.39 10.88
CA ILE A 101 4.83 13.09 10.90
C ILE A 101 5.82 12.00 10.48
N ALA A 102 5.81 10.87 11.17
CA ALA A 102 6.73 9.76 10.93
C ALA A 102 6.01 8.59 10.25
N ILE A 103 6.56 8.12 9.14
CA ILE A 103 5.98 7.02 8.36
C ILE A 103 5.83 5.74 9.18
N TYR A 104 6.76 5.44 10.06
CA TYR A 104 6.69 4.25 10.93
C TYR A 104 5.47 4.30 11.85
N GLY A 105 5.18 5.45 12.44
CA GLY A 105 3.99 5.65 13.26
C GLY A 105 2.71 5.49 12.44
N ALA A 106 2.69 6.02 11.20
CA ALA A 106 1.56 5.87 10.29
C ALA A 106 1.27 4.40 9.97
N VAL A 107 2.31 3.64 9.61
CA VAL A 107 2.18 2.21 9.28
C VAL A 107 1.67 1.42 10.49
N ILE A 108 2.30 1.60 11.66
CA ILE A 108 1.88 0.92 12.90
C ILE A 108 0.42 1.26 13.22
N GLY A 109 0.06 2.55 13.18
CA GLY A 109 -1.30 3.01 13.46
C GLY A 109 -2.33 2.43 12.50
N ALA A 110 -2.04 2.47 11.19
CA ALA A 110 -2.93 1.90 10.18
C ALA A 110 -3.17 0.41 10.39
N PHE A 111 -2.12 -0.37 10.61
CA PHE A 111 -2.24 -1.82 10.79
C PHE A 111 -2.92 -2.20 12.09
N VAL A 112 -2.52 -1.61 13.21
CA VAL A 112 -3.08 -1.94 14.53
C VAL A 112 -4.55 -1.53 14.60
N PHE A 113 -4.85 -0.26 14.34
CA PHE A 113 -6.22 0.25 14.47
C PHE A 113 -7.11 -0.18 13.31
N GLY A 114 -6.57 -0.36 12.11
CA GLY A 114 -7.28 -0.98 11.00
C GLY A 114 -7.68 -2.43 11.31
N ALA A 115 -6.79 -3.23 11.92
CA ALA A 115 -7.12 -4.59 12.34
C ALA A 115 -8.14 -4.62 13.49
N LEU A 116 -8.04 -3.70 14.46
CA LEU A 116 -9.03 -3.56 15.53
C LEU A 116 -10.41 -3.15 14.97
N ALA A 117 -10.45 -2.19 14.06
CA ALA A 117 -11.67 -1.77 13.38
C ALA A 117 -12.26 -2.92 12.55
N ALA A 118 -11.44 -3.68 11.83
CA ALA A 118 -11.88 -4.85 11.09
C ALA A 118 -12.50 -5.91 12.02
N LYS A 119 -11.87 -6.16 13.17
CA LYS A 119 -12.41 -7.07 14.18
C LYS A 119 -13.75 -6.55 14.75
N TRP A 120 -13.82 -5.27 15.07
CA TRP A 120 -15.05 -4.64 15.56
C TRP A 120 -16.18 -4.72 14.53
N ARG A 121 -15.90 -4.43 13.25
CA ARG A 121 -16.88 -4.49 12.16
C ARG A 121 -17.07 -5.89 11.59
N LYS A 122 -16.48 -6.92 12.20
CA LYS A 122 -16.54 -8.34 11.76
C LYS A 122 -16.06 -8.53 10.31
N VAL A 123 -15.09 -7.71 9.86
CA VAL A 123 -14.43 -7.85 8.56
C VAL A 123 -13.31 -8.90 8.68
N PRO A 124 -13.28 -9.91 7.79
CA PRO A 124 -12.26 -10.95 7.85
C PRO A 124 -10.87 -10.39 7.46
N LEU A 125 -9.87 -10.56 8.35
CA LEU A 125 -8.55 -9.92 8.22
C LEU A 125 -7.74 -10.39 7.01
N LEU A 126 -7.68 -11.70 6.74
CA LEU A 126 -6.88 -12.20 5.62
C LEU A 126 -7.41 -11.76 4.26
N PRO A 127 -8.72 -11.85 3.97
CA PRO A 127 -9.30 -11.22 2.77
C PRO A 127 -9.09 -9.71 2.71
N LEU A 128 -9.17 -9.01 3.84
CA LEU A 128 -8.90 -7.57 3.91
C LEU A 128 -7.44 -7.27 3.50
N PHE A 129 -6.47 -8.03 4.03
CA PHE A 129 -5.07 -7.85 3.65
C PHE A 129 -4.82 -8.17 2.17
N ASP A 130 -5.48 -9.19 1.61
CA ASP A 130 -5.42 -9.45 0.17
C ASP A 130 -5.91 -8.24 -0.64
N LEU A 131 -7.04 -7.67 -0.26
CA LEU A 131 -7.64 -6.53 -0.95
C LEU A 131 -6.78 -5.26 -0.84
N VAL A 132 -6.38 -4.88 0.39
CA VAL A 132 -5.64 -3.63 0.62
C VAL A 132 -4.22 -3.68 0.09
N SER A 133 -3.60 -4.85 -0.05
CA SER A 133 -2.26 -4.98 -0.62
C SER A 133 -2.20 -4.57 -2.10
N LEU A 134 -3.26 -4.80 -2.86
CA LEU A 134 -3.40 -4.29 -4.23
C LEU A 134 -3.55 -2.76 -4.22
N GLY A 135 -4.32 -2.22 -3.28
CA GLY A 135 -4.42 -0.77 -3.06
C GLY A 135 -3.06 -0.15 -2.69
N PHE A 136 -2.25 -0.83 -1.87
CA PHE A 136 -0.90 -0.35 -1.54
C PHE A 136 -0.01 -0.25 -2.78
N LEU A 137 -0.04 -1.22 -3.69
CA LEU A 137 0.74 -1.15 -4.93
C LEU A 137 0.34 0.04 -5.81
N ILE A 138 -0.96 0.34 -5.91
CA ILE A 138 -1.46 1.54 -6.61
C ILE A 138 -0.93 2.81 -5.91
N GLY A 139 -1.17 2.93 -4.61
CA GLY A 139 -0.78 4.11 -3.84
C GLY A 139 0.73 4.33 -3.81
N GLN A 140 1.53 3.26 -3.67
CA GLN A 140 2.99 3.32 -3.71
C GLN A 140 3.47 3.73 -5.11
N GLY A 141 2.97 3.09 -6.17
CA GLY A 141 3.38 3.39 -7.55
C GLY A 141 3.11 4.86 -7.92
N ILE A 142 1.94 5.38 -7.57
CA ILE A 142 1.58 6.78 -7.82
C ILE A 142 2.36 7.72 -6.89
N GLY A 143 2.47 7.36 -5.60
CA GLY A 143 3.14 8.18 -4.59
C GLY A 143 4.61 8.47 -4.90
N ARG A 144 5.31 7.58 -5.65
CA ARG A 144 6.70 7.80 -6.09
C ARG A 144 6.87 9.03 -6.97
N TRP A 145 5.86 9.45 -7.69
CA TRP A 145 5.89 10.71 -8.44
C TRP A 145 5.94 11.94 -7.52
N GLY A 146 5.50 11.83 -6.28
CA GLY A 146 5.72 12.83 -5.25
C GLY A 146 7.21 13.05 -4.95
N ASN A 147 8.01 11.97 -4.90
CA ASN A 147 9.46 12.06 -4.75
C ASN A 147 10.10 12.78 -5.95
N PHE A 148 9.63 12.50 -7.17
CA PHE A 148 10.07 13.23 -8.37
C PHE A 148 9.83 14.73 -8.26
N VAL A 149 8.63 15.14 -7.86
CA VAL A 149 8.32 16.57 -7.71
C VAL A 149 9.13 17.23 -6.61
N ASN A 150 9.43 16.50 -5.53
CA ASN A 150 10.25 16.99 -4.44
C ASN A 150 11.77 16.93 -4.73
N GLN A 151 12.18 16.23 -5.78
CA GLN A 151 13.58 15.94 -6.10
C GLN A 151 14.30 15.23 -4.95
N GLU A 152 13.70 14.16 -4.44
CA GLU A 152 14.20 13.37 -3.31
C GLU A 152 14.16 11.86 -3.64
N ALA A 153 14.82 11.03 -2.81
CA ALA A 153 14.79 9.56 -2.92
C ALA A 153 15.27 9.03 -4.28
N PHE A 154 16.36 9.57 -4.79
CA PHE A 154 17.05 9.12 -6.00
C PHE A 154 18.27 8.24 -5.66
N GLY A 155 18.85 7.62 -6.69
CA GLY A 155 19.97 6.70 -6.53
C GLY A 155 21.35 7.36 -6.70
N THR A 156 22.37 6.50 -6.78
CA THR A 156 23.75 6.89 -7.10
C THR A 156 23.87 7.35 -8.55
N ASN A 157 25.06 7.82 -8.92
CA ASN A 157 25.32 8.24 -10.30
C ASN A 157 25.13 7.09 -11.30
N THR A 158 24.70 7.45 -12.51
CA THR A 158 24.49 6.50 -13.58
C THR A 158 24.85 7.08 -14.95
N THR A 159 25.33 6.23 -15.85
CA THR A 159 25.56 6.55 -17.27
C THR A 159 24.43 6.06 -18.18
N LEU A 160 23.35 5.53 -17.60
CA LEU A 160 22.20 5.05 -18.36
C LEU A 160 21.49 6.21 -19.06
N PRO A 161 20.90 5.99 -20.26
CA PRO A 161 20.27 7.05 -21.05
C PRO A 161 19.17 7.81 -20.31
N TRP A 162 18.50 7.16 -19.37
CA TRP A 162 17.45 7.75 -18.53
C TRP A 162 17.94 8.28 -17.17
N GLY A 163 19.24 8.47 -17.01
CA GLY A 163 19.80 9.15 -15.84
C GLY A 163 19.23 10.55 -15.70
N MET A 164 18.86 10.92 -14.46
CA MET A 164 18.20 12.18 -14.12
C MET A 164 19.20 13.14 -13.45
N TYR A 165 19.18 14.40 -13.84
CA TYR A 165 19.92 15.48 -13.20
C TYR A 165 18.97 16.64 -12.87
N SER A 166 19.20 17.29 -11.74
CA SER A 166 18.56 18.55 -11.39
C SER A 166 19.38 19.32 -10.36
N GLU A 167 19.10 20.61 -10.20
CA GLU A 167 19.71 21.40 -9.12
C GLU A 167 19.37 20.82 -7.72
N GLY A 168 18.20 20.18 -7.59
CA GLY A 168 17.78 19.51 -6.35
C GLY A 168 18.64 18.29 -6.04
N THR A 169 18.93 17.45 -7.04
CA THR A 169 19.82 16.28 -6.89
C THR A 169 21.25 16.71 -6.62
N GLU A 170 21.73 17.71 -7.31
CA GLU A 170 23.07 18.28 -7.12
C GLU A 170 23.26 18.85 -5.70
N ALA A 171 22.33 19.68 -5.25
CA ALA A 171 22.38 20.26 -3.90
C ALA A 171 22.35 19.19 -2.80
N TYR A 172 21.51 18.19 -2.95
CA TYR A 172 21.45 17.07 -2.00
C TYR A 172 22.76 16.29 -1.98
N LEU A 173 23.29 15.88 -3.13
CA LEU A 173 24.55 15.13 -3.21
C LEU A 173 25.72 15.89 -2.62
N LYS A 174 25.81 17.21 -2.85
CA LYS A 174 26.80 18.08 -2.19
C LYS A 174 26.67 18.05 -0.67
N SER A 175 25.45 18.03 -0.13
CA SER A 175 25.20 18.03 1.30
C SER A 175 25.57 16.71 2.00
N VAL A 176 25.45 15.58 1.29
CA VAL A 176 25.69 14.24 1.85
C VAL A 176 27.08 13.67 1.57
N GLN A 177 27.89 14.32 0.72
CA GLN A 177 29.22 13.85 0.35
C GLN A 177 30.10 13.51 1.57
N VAL A 178 29.98 14.29 2.65
CA VAL A 178 30.76 14.11 3.89
C VAL A 178 30.25 12.94 4.73
N THR A 179 28.99 12.52 4.56
CA THR A 179 28.31 11.49 5.36
C THR A 179 28.20 10.16 4.63
N LEU A 180 28.65 10.09 3.37
CA LEU A 180 28.61 8.84 2.61
C LEU A 180 29.54 7.77 3.23
N PRO A 181 29.18 6.49 3.13
CA PRO A 181 30.02 5.41 3.59
C PRO A 181 31.40 5.41 2.90
N ALA A 182 32.42 4.96 3.60
CA ALA A 182 33.76 4.83 3.03
C ALA A 182 33.73 3.99 1.75
N GLY A 183 34.31 4.54 0.67
CA GLY A 183 34.34 3.92 -0.66
C GLY A 183 33.14 4.23 -1.57
N VAL A 184 32.15 4.95 -1.10
CA VAL A 184 31.05 5.47 -1.95
C VAL A 184 31.40 6.89 -2.34
N THR A 185 31.67 7.09 -3.62
CA THR A 185 31.88 8.42 -4.21
C THR A 185 30.71 8.76 -5.09
N VAL A 186 30.21 10.00 -4.99
CA VAL A 186 29.19 10.53 -5.88
C VAL A 186 29.68 11.83 -6.50
N ASP A 187 29.40 12.03 -7.78
CA ASP A 187 29.59 13.29 -8.48
C ASP A 187 28.26 14.06 -8.46
N PRO A 188 28.17 15.19 -7.75
CA PRO A 188 26.96 16.00 -7.71
C PRO A 188 26.50 16.53 -9.08
N ALA A 189 27.43 16.69 -10.03
CA ALA A 189 27.13 17.20 -11.36
C ALA A 189 26.74 16.10 -12.37
N ALA A 190 26.88 14.83 -11.99
CA ALA A 190 26.55 13.72 -12.86
C ALA A 190 25.11 13.23 -12.64
N PRO A 191 24.44 12.70 -13.71
CA PRO A 191 23.10 12.13 -13.59
C PRO A 191 23.02 10.99 -12.59
N VAL A 192 21.86 10.84 -11.95
CA VAL A 192 21.56 9.82 -10.94
C VAL A 192 20.47 8.84 -11.41
N HIS A 193 20.41 7.67 -10.80
CA HIS A 193 19.32 6.73 -11.04
C HIS A 193 17.97 7.32 -10.58
N PRO A 194 16.94 7.44 -11.45
CA PRO A 194 15.61 7.88 -11.10
C PRO A 194 14.85 6.75 -10.37
N THR A 195 15.22 6.46 -9.12
CA THR A 195 14.66 5.33 -8.37
C THR A 195 13.17 5.47 -8.12
N PHE A 196 12.63 6.69 -8.10
CA PHE A 196 11.18 6.94 -8.06
C PHE A 196 10.46 6.25 -9.24
N LEU A 197 11.03 6.32 -10.44
CA LEU A 197 10.48 5.71 -11.65
C LEU A 197 10.57 4.19 -11.58
N TYR A 198 11.70 3.65 -11.12
CA TYR A 198 11.88 2.20 -10.96
C TYR A 198 10.87 1.62 -9.97
N GLU A 199 10.71 2.26 -8.80
CA GLU A 199 9.75 1.82 -7.79
C GLU A 199 8.30 1.99 -8.29
N SER A 200 7.99 3.07 -9.02
CA SER A 200 6.67 3.28 -9.61
C SER A 200 6.31 2.17 -10.59
N ILE A 201 7.18 1.90 -11.57
CA ILE A 201 6.98 0.84 -12.56
C ILE A 201 6.86 -0.52 -11.86
N TRP A 202 7.76 -0.82 -10.92
CA TRP A 202 7.74 -2.07 -10.16
C TRP A 202 6.41 -2.28 -9.43
N CYS A 203 5.92 -1.26 -8.72
CA CYS A 203 4.64 -1.34 -8.02
C CYS A 203 3.45 -1.51 -8.97
N LEU A 204 3.40 -0.76 -10.07
CA LEU A 204 2.30 -0.85 -11.04
C LEU A 204 2.30 -2.18 -11.79
N VAL A 205 3.47 -2.71 -12.15
CA VAL A 205 3.59 -4.07 -12.72
C VAL A 205 3.17 -5.12 -11.69
N GLY A 206 3.59 -4.98 -10.43
CA GLY A 206 3.17 -5.86 -9.34
C GLY A 206 1.66 -5.85 -9.13
N PHE A 207 1.04 -4.66 -9.20
CA PHE A 207 -0.41 -4.54 -9.18
C PHE A 207 -1.05 -5.31 -10.33
N ALA A 208 -0.61 -5.09 -11.57
CA ALA A 208 -1.17 -5.76 -12.75
C ALA A 208 -1.03 -7.28 -12.65
N VAL A 209 0.14 -7.79 -12.23
CA VAL A 209 0.40 -9.21 -12.03
C VAL A 209 -0.52 -9.78 -10.95
N LEU A 210 -0.50 -9.24 -9.73
CA LEU A 210 -1.29 -9.78 -8.62
C LEU A 210 -2.80 -9.62 -8.84
N ALA A 211 -3.23 -8.50 -9.45
CA ALA A 211 -4.62 -8.29 -9.83
C ALA A 211 -5.11 -9.27 -10.92
N SER A 212 -4.24 -9.80 -11.78
CA SER A 212 -4.60 -10.86 -12.72
C SER A 212 -4.81 -12.22 -12.05
N PHE A 213 -4.23 -12.41 -10.88
CA PHE A 213 -4.28 -13.67 -10.12
C PHE A 213 -5.29 -13.71 -8.98
N TYR A 214 -5.83 -12.57 -8.52
CA TYR A 214 -6.64 -12.55 -7.30
C TYR A 214 -7.88 -13.45 -7.35
N LYS A 215 -8.51 -13.58 -8.50
CA LYS A 215 -9.64 -14.51 -8.71
C LYS A 215 -9.23 -15.99 -8.71
N LYS A 216 -7.94 -16.28 -8.93
CA LYS A 216 -7.38 -17.64 -8.94
C LYS A 216 -6.68 -18.00 -7.63
N ARG A 217 -6.79 -17.12 -6.60
CA ARG A 217 -6.20 -17.41 -5.28
C ARG A 217 -6.78 -18.67 -4.68
N ARG A 218 -5.96 -19.44 -3.99
CA ARG A 218 -6.34 -20.73 -3.40
C ARG A 218 -6.61 -20.65 -1.90
N PHE A 219 -6.15 -19.59 -1.23
CA PHE A 219 -6.40 -19.34 0.18
C PHE A 219 -6.41 -17.84 0.46
N ASN A 220 -7.09 -17.44 1.54
CA ASN A 220 -7.13 -16.05 1.97
C ASN A 220 -5.77 -15.65 2.57
N GLY A 221 -5.21 -14.52 2.16
CA GLY A 221 -3.86 -14.08 2.47
C GLY A 221 -2.84 -14.36 1.37
N GLN A 222 -3.22 -15.07 0.30
CA GLN A 222 -2.31 -15.41 -0.81
C GLN A 222 -1.82 -14.17 -1.58
N ILE A 223 -2.71 -13.22 -1.87
CA ILE A 223 -2.35 -11.98 -2.58
C ILE A 223 -1.47 -11.10 -1.70
N PHE A 224 -1.77 -11.03 -0.39
CA PHE A 224 -0.94 -10.31 0.56
C PHE A 224 0.49 -10.88 0.66
N LEU A 225 0.64 -12.20 0.74
CA LEU A 225 1.96 -12.84 0.68
C LEU A 225 2.66 -12.57 -0.65
N GLY A 226 1.93 -12.61 -1.76
CA GLY A 226 2.43 -12.22 -3.07
C GLY A 226 2.92 -10.77 -3.11
N TYR A 227 2.19 -9.84 -2.49
CA TYR A 227 2.59 -8.45 -2.33
C TYR A 227 3.90 -8.31 -1.54
N ILE A 228 4.02 -9.00 -0.39
CA ILE A 228 5.24 -8.97 0.42
C ILE A 228 6.44 -9.46 -0.38
N ILE A 229 6.28 -10.56 -1.13
CA ILE A 229 7.34 -11.11 -1.98
C ILE A 229 7.69 -10.11 -3.08
N TRP A 230 6.71 -9.61 -3.82
CA TRP A 230 6.94 -8.69 -4.94
C TRP A 230 7.61 -7.39 -4.48
N TYR A 231 7.00 -6.73 -3.50
CA TYR A 231 7.52 -5.46 -2.98
C TYR A 231 8.87 -5.62 -2.31
N GLY A 232 9.06 -6.69 -1.53
CA GLY A 232 10.33 -7.00 -0.88
C GLY A 232 11.47 -7.24 -1.88
N LEU A 233 11.21 -7.97 -2.98
CA LEU A 233 12.19 -8.16 -4.05
C LEU A 233 12.55 -6.81 -4.70
N GLY A 234 11.56 -5.98 -5.04
CA GLY A 234 11.79 -4.65 -5.57
C GLY A 234 12.61 -3.78 -4.62
N ARG A 235 12.24 -3.78 -3.34
CA ARG A 235 12.96 -3.03 -2.31
C ARG A 235 14.40 -3.50 -2.14
N ALA A 236 14.65 -4.80 -2.21
CA ALA A 236 16.00 -5.35 -2.04
C ALA A 236 17.00 -4.85 -3.09
N TRP A 237 16.61 -4.77 -4.38
CA TRP A 237 17.52 -4.30 -5.41
C TRP A 237 17.53 -2.77 -5.57
N ILE A 238 16.37 -2.10 -5.49
CA ILE A 238 16.31 -0.63 -5.65
C ILE A 238 17.03 0.07 -4.48
N GLU A 239 16.88 -0.44 -3.25
CA GLU A 239 17.61 0.09 -2.11
C GLU A 239 19.12 0.04 -2.32
N GLY A 240 19.60 -0.95 -3.06
CA GLY A 240 21.01 -1.05 -3.47
C GLY A 240 21.52 0.14 -4.27
N LEU A 241 20.65 0.86 -4.96
CA LEU A 241 20.97 2.03 -5.77
C LEU A 241 20.88 3.36 -4.99
N ARG A 242 20.20 3.40 -3.83
CA ARG A 242 19.89 4.64 -3.11
C ARG A 242 21.10 5.19 -2.35
N THR A 243 21.18 6.52 -2.27
CA THR A 243 22.21 7.25 -1.54
C THR A 243 21.81 7.54 -0.08
N ASP A 244 20.51 7.53 0.22
CA ASP A 244 19.92 7.89 1.52
C ASP A 244 19.55 6.68 2.39
N SER A 245 20.15 5.52 2.13
CA SER A 245 19.85 4.27 2.84
C SER A 245 20.40 4.29 4.27
N LEU A 246 19.59 3.82 5.22
CA LEU A 246 20.00 3.61 6.60
C LEU A 246 20.93 2.39 6.70
N LEU A 247 22.19 2.62 7.08
CA LEU A 247 23.19 1.56 7.30
C LEU A 247 23.14 1.04 8.73
N ILE A 248 23.46 -0.25 8.90
CA ILE A 248 23.58 -0.87 10.21
C ILE A 248 25.03 -0.74 10.68
N GLY A 249 25.28 0.27 11.52
CA GLY A 249 26.63 0.56 12.00
C GLY A 249 27.64 0.71 10.85
N ASN A 250 28.81 0.11 11.00
CA ASN A 250 29.88 0.16 9.99
C ASN A 250 29.90 -1.07 9.06
N THR A 251 28.82 -1.85 9.01
CA THR A 251 28.80 -3.13 8.26
C THR A 251 28.60 -2.96 6.75
N GLY A 252 28.21 -1.77 6.28
CA GLY A 252 27.80 -1.53 4.90
C GLY A 252 26.44 -2.16 4.52
N LEU A 253 25.81 -2.90 5.45
CA LEU A 253 24.50 -3.51 5.23
C LEU A 253 23.38 -2.48 5.43
N ARG A 254 22.42 -2.47 4.52
CA ARG A 254 21.26 -1.58 4.58
C ARG A 254 20.12 -2.23 5.35
N ALA A 255 19.65 -1.58 6.41
CA ALA A 255 18.59 -2.12 7.28
C ALA A 255 17.33 -2.51 6.49
N SER A 256 16.92 -1.67 5.56
CA SER A 256 15.75 -1.92 4.71
C SER A 256 15.91 -3.13 3.78
N GLN A 257 17.12 -3.41 3.27
CA GLN A 257 17.40 -4.62 2.47
C GLN A 257 17.27 -5.90 3.30
N LEU A 258 17.81 -5.91 4.51
CA LEU A 258 17.72 -7.08 5.37
C LEU A 258 16.29 -7.40 5.77
N VAL A 259 15.51 -6.35 6.12
CA VAL A 259 14.09 -6.50 6.41
C VAL A 259 13.34 -7.00 5.18
N ALA A 260 13.63 -6.46 3.98
CA ALA A 260 13.00 -6.88 2.73
C ALA A 260 13.30 -8.36 2.42
N ILE A 261 14.57 -8.77 2.47
CA ILE A 261 14.97 -10.15 2.20
C ILE A 261 14.35 -11.11 3.23
N GLY A 262 14.42 -10.76 4.52
CA GLY A 262 13.81 -11.56 5.58
C GLY A 262 12.30 -11.73 5.40
N SER A 263 11.59 -10.64 5.06
CA SER A 263 10.15 -10.71 4.81
C SER A 263 9.81 -11.53 3.56
N VAL A 264 10.62 -11.48 2.50
CA VAL A 264 10.46 -12.33 1.31
C VAL A 264 10.60 -13.82 1.66
N ILE A 265 11.61 -14.17 2.43
CA ILE A 265 11.85 -15.57 2.84
C ILE A 265 10.66 -16.09 3.65
N VAL A 266 10.22 -15.33 4.65
CA VAL A 266 9.07 -15.69 5.50
C VAL A 266 7.78 -15.79 4.68
N ALA A 267 7.51 -14.81 3.83
CA ALA A 267 6.32 -14.80 2.99
C ALA A 267 6.33 -15.96 1.97
N ALA A 268 7.47 -16.29 1.37
CA ALA A 268 7.61 -17.42 0.47
C ALA A 268 7.37 -18.76 1.20
N ALA A 269 7.91 -18.94 2.40
CA ALA A 269 7.65 -20.12 3.22
C ALA A 269 6.16 -20.25 3.56
N LEU A 270 5.52 -19.16 4.01
CA LEU A 270 4.09 -19.14 4.30
C LEU A 270 3.23 -19.38 3.05
N MET A 271 3.64 -18.87 1.90
CA MET A 271 3.00 -19.12 0.61
C MET A 271 3.01 -20.60 0.26
N VAL A 272 4.16 -21.27 0.38
CA VAL A 272 4.29 -22.72 0.13
C VAL A 272 3.42 -23.54 1.09
N ILE A 273 3.43 -23.19 2.38
CA ILE A 273 2.58 -23.85 3.38
C ILE A 273 1.09 -23.65 3.05
N GLY A 274 0.70 -22.41 2.74
CA GLY A 274 -0.67 -22.07 2.36
C GLY A 274 -1.16 -22.85 1.13
N LEU A 275 -0.33 -22.91 0.08
CA LEU A 275 -0.64 -23.66 -1.14
C LEU A 275 -0.75 -25.17 -0.89
N ARG A 276 0.11 -25.74 -0.05
CA ARG A 276 0.03 -27.16 0.36
C ARG A 276 -1.26 -27.44 1.12
N ASN A 277 -1.60 -26.59 2.08
CA ASN A 277 -2.80 -26.75 2.90
C ASN A 277 -4.11 -26.51 2.13
N ALA A 278 -4.06 -25.72 1.06
CA ALA A 278 -5.20 -25.45 0.18
C ALA A 278 -5.38 -26.51 -0.92
N LYS A 279 -4.42 -27.42 -1.10
CA LYS A 279 -4.51 -28.46 -2.14
C LYS A 279 -5.75 -29.34 -1.92
N GLY A 280 -6.60 -29.45 -2.95
CA GLY A 280 -7.84 -30.23 -2.91
C GLY A 280 -8.96 -29.61 -2.06
N LYS A 281 -8.85 -28.34 -1.67
CA LYS A 281 -9.90 -27.63 -0.92
C LYS A 281 -10.41 -26.44 -1.72
N PRO A 282 -11.74 -26.19 -1.74
CA PRO A 282 -12.30 -24.99 -2.33
C PRO A 282 -11.91 -23.75 -1.51
N LEU A 283 -11.77 -22.60 -2.20
CA LEU A 283 -11.61 -21.33 -1.51
C LEU A 283 -12.94 -20.95 -0.85
N MET A 284 -12.92 -20.80 0.46
CA MET A 284 -14.06 -20.27 1.19
C MET A 284 -13.94 -18.75 1.26
N VAL A 285 -14.78 -18.03 0.51
CA VAL A 285 -14.92 -16.58 0.63
C VAL A 285 -15.98 -16.31 1.69
N PRO A 286 -15.68 -15.59 2.77
CA PRO A 286 -16.68 -15.17 3.72
C PRO A 286 -17.65 -14.21 3.03
N LEU A 287 -18.93 -14.60 2.93
CA LEU A 287 -19.97 -13.68 2.47
C LEU A 287 -20.51 -12.90 3.67
N ALA A 288 -20.76 -11.62 3.48
CA ALA A 288 -21.46 -10.83 4.48
C ALA A 288 -22.88 -11.38 4.66
N VAL A 289 -23.36 -11.45 5.89
CA VAL A 289 -24.70 -11.98 6.21
C VAL A 289 -25.81 -11.22 5.45
N LYS A 290 -25.60 -9.91 5.24
CA LYS A 290 -26.49 -9.05 4.42
C LYS A 290 -26.62 -9.54 2.97
N ASP A 291 -25.50 -10.00 2.37
CA ASP A 291 -25.51 -10.48 0.98
C ASP A 291 -26.19 -11.84 0.89
N LEU A 292 -25.99 -12.71 1.88
CA LEU A 292 -26.67 -14.00 1.99
C LEU A 292 -28.18 -13.81 2.10
N LYS A 293 -28.63 -12.89 2.96
CA LYS A 293 -30.07 -12.60 3.14
C LYS A 293 -30.67 -12.02 1.85
N LYS A 294 -30.00 -11.06 1.22
CA LYS A 294 -30.45 -10.43 -0.04
C LYS A 294 -30.59 -11.47 -1.16
N GLN A 295 -29.66 -12.41 -1.26
CA GLN A 295 -29.71 -13.49 -2.26
C GLN A 295 -30.81 -14.50 -1.95
N ALA A 296 -31.01 -14.85 -0.67
CA ALA A 296 -32.08 -15.73 -0.25
C ALA A 296 -33.47 -15.10 -0.50
N GLU A 297 -33.64 -13.81 -0.22
CA GLU A 297 -34.88 -13.05 -0.49
C GLU A 297 -35.18 -12.92 -1.99
N ALA A 298 -34.13 -12.78 -2.83
CA ALA A 298 -34.26 -12.76 -4.28
C ALA A 298 -34.57 -14.15 -4.89
N GLY A 299 -34.53 -15.22 -4.10
CA GLY A 299 -34.63 -16.59 -4.58
C GLY A 299 -33.44 -17.08 -5.39
N ASP A 300 -32.36 -16.28 -5.41
CA ASP A 300 -31.13 -16.60 -6.14
C ASP A 300 -30.35 -17.69 -5.41
N ARG A 301 -29.91 -18.69 -6.16
CA ARG A 301 -28.98 -19.72 -5.68
C ARG A 301 -27.57 -19.41 -6.14
N PHE A 302 -26.59 -19.79 -5.32
CA PHE A 302 -25.21 -19.71 -5.75
C PHE A 302 -24.98 -20.63 -6.94
N THR A 303 -24.50 -20.06 -8.02
CA THR A 303 -24.08 -20.82 -9.20
C THR A 303 -22.54 -20.78 -9.33
N PRO A 304 -21.95 -21.68 -10.07
CA PRO A 304 -20.53 -21.66 -10.36
C PRO A 304 -20.01 -20.31 -10.84
N ASP A 305 -20.81 -19.55 -11.56
CA ASP A 305 -20.44 -18.27 -12.17
C ASP A 305 -20.54 -17.08 -11.20
N THR A 306 -21.26 -17.23 -10.09
CA THR A 306 -21.49 -16.18 -9.09
C THR A 306 -20.52 -16.20 -7.92
N LEU A 307 -19.79 -17.32 -7.72
CA LEU A 307 -18.76 -17.41 -6.68
C LEU A 307 -17.41 -16.89 -7.23
N PRO A 308 -16.70 -16.03 -6.49
CA PRO A 308 -15.37 -15.59 -6.86
C PRO A 308 -14.40 -16.79 -6.83
N VAL A 309 -13.80 -17.09 -7.96
CA VAL A 309 -13.29 -18.41 -8.33
C VAL A 309 -11.80 -18.60 -8.13
N GLY A 310 -11.44 -19.80 -7.81
CA GLY A 310 -10.10 -20.37 -7.85
C GLY A 310 -10.05 -21.90 -7.85
N ALA A 311 -11.19 -22.59 -7.95
CA ALA A 311 -11.23 -24.04 -7.89
C ALA A 311 -11.45 -24.69 -9.27
N PRO A 312 -10.91 -25.92 -9.53
CA PRO A 312 -11.31 -26.74 -10.66
C PRO A 312 -12.82 -26.94 -10.69
N HIS A 313 -13.42 -27.02 -11.87
CA HIS A 313 -14.88 -27.00 -12.06
C HIS A 313 -15.67 -28.00 -11.17
N ALA A 314 -15.15 -29.23 -10.97
CA ALA A 314 -15.80 -30.23 -10.12
C ALA A 314 -15.78 -29.89 -8.62
N GLU A 315 -14.71 -29.26 -8.11
CA GLU A 315 -14.62 -28.81 -6.71
C GLU A 315 -15.48 -27.57 -6.48
N PHE A 316 -15.67 -26.78 -7.52
CA PHE A 316 -16.48 -25.58 -7.54
C PHE A 316 -17.97 -25.91 -7.40
N VAL A 317 -18.47 -26.93 -8.11
CA VAL A 317 -19.85 -27.42 -7.97
C VAL A 317 -20.10 -27.89 -6.55
N LYS A 318 -19.18 -28.67 -5.96
CA LYS A 318 -19.30 -29.10 -4.54
C LYS A 318 -19.31 -27.93 -3.56
N ALA A 319 -18.50 -26.90 -3.80
CA ALA A 319 -18.49 -25.71 -2.96
C ALA A 319 -19.81 -24.93 -3.07
N THR A 320 -20.37 -24.85 -4.26
CA THR A 320 -21.67 -24.23 -4.54
C THR A 320 -22.79 -24.96 -3.84
N ASP A 321 -22.81 -26.28 -3.92
CA ASP A 321 -23.81 -27.14 -3.27
C ASP A 321 -23.73 -27.02 -1.74
N ALA A 322 -22.51 -27.03 -1.16
CA ALA A 322 -22.29 -26.84 0.26
C ALA A 322 -22.72 -25.44 0.74
N MET A 323 -22.54 -24.42 -0.11
CA MET A 323 -22.96 -23.06 0.19
C MET A 323 -24.47 -22.91 0.13
N ASN A 324 -25.13 -23.50 -0.88
CA ASN A 324 -26.59 -23.54 -1.00
C ASN A 324 -27.23 -24.33 0.17
N ALA A 325 -26.65 -25.46 0.56
CA ALA A 325 -27.09 -26.23 1.74
C ALA A 325 -26.95 -25.40 3.04
N ARG A 326 -25.94 -24.56 3.17
CA ARG A 326 -25.79 -23.62 4.29
C ARG A 326 -26.87 -22.53 4.27
N LEU A 327 -27.18 -22.00 3.08
CA LEU A 327 -28.27 -21.03 2.86
C LEU A 327 -29.62 -21.63 3.30
N ASP A 328 -29.88 -22.87 2.93
CA ASP A 328 -31.10 -23.59 3.30
C ASP A 328 -31.20 -23.88 4.80
N ALA A 329 -30.04 -24.07 5.47
CA ALA A 329 -29.98 -24.34 6.92
C ALA A 329 -29.97 -23.06 7.77
N LEU A 330 -29.83 -21.86 7.16
CA LEU A 330 -29.90 -20.58 7.87
C LEU A 330 -31.36 -20.24 8.17
N ASP A 331 -31.70 -20.22 9.46
CA ASP A 331 -32.92 -19.54 9.90
C ASP A 331 -32.70 -18.04 9.85
N LEU A 332 -33.14 -17.43 8.74
CA LEU A 332 -32.96 -16.00 8.49
C LEU A 332 -33.87 -15.14 9.38
N SER A 333 -34.83 -15.74 10.12
CA SER A 333 -35.67 -15.03 11.06
C SER A 333 -34.94 -14.61 12.35
N GLU A 334 -33.85 -15.33 12.69
CA GLU A 334 -33.00 -15.03 13.88
C GLU A 334 -31.83 -14.11 13.55
N VAL A 335 -31.62 -13.73 12.28
CA VAL A 335 -30.55 -12.86 11.88
C VAL A 335 -30.98 -11.40 12.04
N GLU A 336 -30.71 -10.80 13.20
CA GLU A 336 -30.80 -9.36 13.39
C GLU A 336 -29.86 -8.66 12.40
N ILE A 337 -30.45 -8.05 11.39
CA ILE A 337 -29.75 -7.04 10.57
C ILE A 337 -29.96 -5.73 11.31
N GLU A 338 -28.88 -5.15 11.85
CA GLU A 338 -28.91 -3.74 12.18
C GLU A 338 -29.23 -2.96 10.89
N GLU A 339 -30.50 -2.62 10.72
CA GLU A 339 -30.90 -1.63 9.73
C GLU A 339 -30.22 -0.32 10.16
N ILE A 340 -29.25 0.10 9.39
CA ILE A 340 -28.76 1.46 9.48
C ILE A 340 -29.93 2.31 8.96
N GLU A 341 -30.67 2.96 9.89
CA GLU A 341 -31.65 3.96 9.53
C GLU A 341 -30.96 4.96 8.60
N THR A 342 -31.42 4.98 7.35
CA THR A 342 -31.09 6.08 6.45
C THR A 342 -31.62 7.36 7.11
N PRO A 343 -30.80 8.41 7.26
CA PRO A 343 -31.32 9.69 7.73
C PRO A 343 -32.48 10.09 6.81
N LYS A 344 -33.65 10.29 7.40
CA LYS A 344 -34.77 10.91 6.69
C LYS A 344 -34.29 12.30 6.29
N GLU A 345 -34.47 12.62 4.99
CA GLU A 345 -34.24 13.96 4.43
C GLU A 345 -34.99 15.06 5.19
#